data_c8cee505b4c8f77300416bdf351b4041
#
_entry.id   c8cee505b4c8f77300416bdf351b4041
#
_cell.length_a   1.000
_cell.length_b   1.000
_cell.length_c   1.000
_cell.angle_alpha   90.00
_cell.angle_beta   90.00
_cell.angle_gamma   90.00
#
_symmetry.space_group_name_H-M   'P 1'
#
loop_
_entity.id
_entity.type
_entity.pdbx_description
1 polymer ?
#
loop_
_entity_poly.entity_id
_entity_poly.type
_entity_poly.pdbx_seq_one_letter_code
_entity_poly.pdbx_strand_id
1 'polypeptide(L)'
;MTPSLHPVRDRLSMLVAGAVVAAAPVQAQLTLRLTSVPPGTPADAAIYVAGNFNGWNAAAPEYRMTAEGGEYFITLNEPVDGPVEFKFTLGSWDTAEGDLAGRDIANRTFTVPGTGAATYTGAVTAWVDPATRPRPASTATSGVSVLSAAFPMAELGRTRRVWLYLPPDYATSRKRYPVLYLHDGQNVFDAATAFAGEWGVDEALDELHARGDGGAIVVAVDNGGQKRLDEYSPWKNARYGGGEGDAYVDFLAKTLKPYVDRHYRTRPGPASTGILGSSMGGLISLYAGLKYPEVFGRVGVFSPALWFSPSIFSCAAAADPRRPRPRFYFVTGAQEGAAPEVYVRDQGRMVETLAGLGFRSGTELSAVVRPDGKHAEWFWRREFPAAYQWLFGG
;
A
#
# COMPACT_ATOMS: atom_id res chain seq x y z
N MET A 1 19.57 -67.67 -69.54
CA MET A 1 18.61 -66.56 -69.64
C MET A 1 18.69 -65.75 -68.34
N THR A 2 19.47 -64.71 -68.34
CA THR A 2 19.65 -63.80 -67.21
C THR A 2 18.97 -62.49 -67.47
N PRO A 3 18.12 -61.96 -66.59
CA PRO A 3 17.64 -60.60 -66.74
C PRO A 3 18.57 -59.60 -66.00
N SER A 4 18.79 -58.54 -66.72
CA SER A 4 19.60 -57.38 -66.40
C SER A 4 18.94 -56.53 -65.34
N LEU A 5 19.70 -56.13 -64.31
CA LEU A 5 19.32 -55.12 -63.26
C LEU A 5 19.80 -53.74 -63.71
N HIS A 6 18.88 -52.78 -63.83
CA HIS A 6 19.20 -51.34 -63.93
C HIS A 6 19.29 -50.68 -62.59
N PRO A 7 20.23 -49.78 -62.29
CA PRO A 7 20.29 -49.06 -61.04
C PRO A 7 19.38 -47.84 -61.08
N VAL A 8 18.52 -47.72 -60.04
CA VAL A 8 17.74 -46.54 -59.76
C VAL A 8 18.63 -45.52 -59.04
N ARG A 9 18.73 -44.31 -59.64
CA ARG A 9 19.41 -43.16 -59.02
C ARG A 9 18.44 -42.44 -58.09
N ASP A 10 18.63 -42.58 -56.78
CA ASP A 10 17.97 -41.75 -55.78
C ASP A 10 18.57 -40.34 -55.79
N ARG A 11 17.73 -39.37 -56.16
CA ARG A 11 18.02 -37.93 -55.93
C ARG A 11 17.63 -37.55 -54.50
N LEU A 12 18.63 -37.37 -53.65
CA LEU A 12 18.45 -36.81 -52.29
C LEU A 12 18.25 -35.29 -52.45
N SER A 13 17.00 -34.83 -52.29
CA SER A 13 16.67 -33.40 -52.20
C SER A 13 16.95 -32.93 -50.77
N MET A 14 18.04 -32.17 -50.57
CA MET A 14 18.30 -31.46 -49.31
C MET A 14 17.33 -30.30 -49.20
N LEU A 15 16.36 -30.42 -48.26
CA LEU A 15 15.58 -29.31 -47.76
C LEU A 15 16.45 -28.51 -46.77
N VAL A 16 16.91 -27.34 -47.17
CA VAL A 16 17.53 -26.36 -46.26
C VAL A 16 16.38 -25.68 -45.49
N ALA A 17 16.15 -26.11 -44.24
CA ALA A 17 15.27 -25.41 -43.34
C ALA A 17 15.97 -24.13 -42.89
N GLY A 18 15.60 -23.00 -43.45
CA GLY A 18 16.01 -21.68 -42.95
C GLY A 18 15.35 -21.41 -41.58
N ALA A 19 16.14 -21.43 -40.55
CA ALA A 19 15.69 -20.98 -39.22
C ALA A 19 15.45 -19.46 -39.29
N VAL A 20 14.20 -19.04 -39.29
CA VAL A 20 13.82 -17.65 -39.07
C VAL A 20 14.04 -17.40 -37.57
N VAL A 21 15.16 -16.76 -37.24
CA VAL A 21 15.37 -16.22 -35.88
C VAL A 21 14.42 -15.03 -35.77
N ALA A 22 13.27 -15.23 -35.11
CA ALA A 22 12.40 -14.14 -34.71
C ALA A 22 13.20 -13.28 -33.71
N ALA A 23 13.52 -12.05 -34.07
CA ALA A 23 14.08 -11.08 -33.15
C ALA A 23 13.05 -10.86 -32.01
N ALA A 24 13.48 -11.08 -30.79
CA ALA A 24 12.65 -10.73 -29.62
C ALA A 24 12.25 -9.25 -29.73
N PRO A 25 11.01 -8.87 -29.39
CA PRO A 25 10.61 -7.47 -29.41
C PRO A 25 11.54 -6.68 -28.48
N VAL A 26 12.12 -5.59 -29.00
CA VAL A 26 12.88 -4.65 -28.18
C VAL A 26 11.89 -4.02 -27.22
N GLN A 27 12.00 -4.37 -25.94
CA GLN A 27 11.16 -3.80 -24.89
C GLN A 27 11.47 -2.30 -24.74
N ALA A 28 10.44 -1.51 -24.39
CA ALA A 28 10.58 -0.09 -24.18
C ALA A 28 11.55 0.18 -23.02
N GLN A 29 12.48 1.11 -23.20
CA GLN A 29 13.44 1.55 -22.20
C GLN A 29 13.22 3.03 -21.95
N LEU A 30 13.09 3.44 -20.68
CA LEU A 30 12.89 4.84 -20.30
C LEU A 30 14.13 5.42 -19.65
N THR A 31 14.64 6.51 -20.22
CA THR A 31 15.66 7.36 -19.59
C THR A 31 14.98 8.61 -19.01
N LEU A 32 15.21 8.89 -17.74
CA LEU A 32 14.81 10.13 -17.07
C LEU A 32 16.03 11.03 -16.97
N ARG A 33 15.91 12.28 -17.47
CA ARG A 33 16.98 13.27 -17.51
C ARG A 33 16.54 14.57 -16.85
N LEU A 34 17.38 15.09 -15.94
CA LEU A 34 17.25 16.43 -15.37
C LEU A 34 18.34 17.31 -15.96
N THR A 35 17.94 18.37 -16.63
CA THR A 35 18.85 19.37 -17.22
C THR A 35 19.32 20.41 -16.20
N SER A 36 18.60 20.55 -15.08
CA SER A 36 18.99 21.42 -13.98
C SER A 36 18.29 21.05 -12.69
N VAL A 37 18.92 21.44 -11.58
CA VAL A 37 18.39 21.35 -10.22
C VAL A 37 18.53 22.71 -9.54
N PRO A 38 17.84 22.96 -8.40
CA PRO A 38 17.95 24.24 -7.68
C PRO A 38 19.38 24.61 -7.34
N PRO A 39 19.80 25.88 -7.44
CA PRO A 39 21.19 26.32 -7.14
C PRO A 39 21.66 25.98 -5.73
N GLY A 40 20.77 25.84 -4.75
CA GLY A 40 21.05 25.43 -3.39
C GLY A 40 21.20 23.94 -3.17
N THR A 41 21.08 23.10 -4.22
CA THR A 41 21.27 21.65 -4.09
C THR A 41 22.73 21.36 -3.70
N PRO A 42 22.99 20.62 -2.59
CA PRO A 42 24.35 20.26 -2.21
C PRO A 42 25.07 19.54 -3.35
N ALA A 43 26.34 19.88 -3.57
CA ALA A 43 27.11 19.33 -4.69
C ALA A 43 27.32 17.80 -4.61
N ASP A 44 27.24 17.25 -3.42
CA ASP A 44 27.31 15.81 -3.13
C ASP A 44 25.94 15.14 -2.94
N ALA A 45 24.86 15.90 -3.15
CA ALA A 45 23.52 15.38 -2.99
C ALA A 45 23.26 14.21 -3.95
N ALA A 46 22.79 13.10 -3.39
CA ALA A 46 22.29 11.99 -4.17
C ALA A 46 20.85 12.30 -4.59
N ILE A 47 20.61 12.35 -5.89
CA ILE A 47 19.26 12.51 -6.44
C ILE A 47 18.73 11.14 -6.82
N TYR A 48 17.48 10.88 -6.45
CA TYR A 48 16.77 9.64 -6.74
C TYR A 48 15.50 9.94 -7.52
N VAL A 49 14.97 8.92 -8.17
CA VAL A 49 13.64 8.96 -8.73
C VAL A 49 12.76 7.93 -8.04
N ALA A 50 11.61 8.38 -7.54
CA ALA A 50 10.58 7.54 -6.96
C ALA A 50 9.34 7.55 -7.86
N GLY A 51 8.74 6.40 -8.11
CA GLY A 51 7.59 6.30 -8.98
C GLY A 51 6.84 4.98 -8.86
N ASN A 52 5.79 4.82 -9.66
CA ASN A 52 5.01 3.59 -9.71
C ASN A 52 5.83 2.37 -10.18
N PHE A 53 7.02 2.58 -10.73
CA PHE A 53 7.95 1.53 -11.15
C PHE A 53 8.87 1.02 -10.03
N ASN A 54 8.98 1.70 -8.89
CA ASN A 54 9.81 1.28 -7.75
C ASN A 54 9.06 1.33 -6.40
N GLY A 55 7.72 1.24 -6.43
CA GLY A 55 6.89 1.28 -5.23
C GLY A 55 6.97 2.59 -4.46
N TRP A 56 7.31 3.69 -5.14
CA TRP A 56 7.45 5.03 -4.56
C TRP A 56 8.53 5.10 -3.46
N ASN A 57 9.61 4.30 -3.59
CA ASN A 57 10.74 4.34 -2.68
C ASN A 57 11.65 5.54 -3.01
N ALA A 58 11.61 6.57 -2.16
CA ALA A 58 12.31 7.83 -2.35
C ALA A 58 13.85 7.74 -2.27
N ALA A 59 14.40 6.61 -1.79
CA ALA A 59 15.84 6.40 -1.58
C ALA A 59 16.32 5.05 -2.10
N ALA A 60 15.62 4.44 -3.05
CA ALA A 60 16.03 3.17 -3.64
C ALA A 60 17.40 3.31 -4.33
N PRO A 61 18.46 2.61 -3.89
CA PRO A 61 19.82 2.81 -4.40
C PRO A 61 19.94 2.60 -5.90
N GLU A 62 19.20 1.65 -6.46
CA GLU A 62 19.14 1.31 -7.89
C GLU A 62 18.44 2.39 -8.73
N TYR A 63 17.75 3.33 -8.08
CA TYR A 63 17.08 4.48 -8.71
C TYR A 63 17.77 5.81 -8.41
N ARG A 64 19.03 5.73 -7.96
CA ARG A 64 19.90 6.91 -7.84
C ARG A 64 20.34 7.37 -9.22
N MET A 65 20.20 8.66 -9.50
CA MET A 65 20.61 9.27 -10.76
C MET A 65 22.14 9.44 -10.81
N THR A 66 22.70 9.29 -12.00
CA THR A 66 24.10 9.58 -12.31
C THR A 66 24.23 11.06 -12.68
N ALA A 67 25.20 11.73 -12.11
CA ALA A 67 25.54 13.11 -12.46
C ALA A 67 26.66 13.15 -13.50
N GLU A 68 26.45 13.88 -14.61
CA GLU A 68 27.45 14.10 -15.65
C GLU A 68 27.20 15.45 -16.33
N GLY A 69 28.26 16.27 -16.46
CA GLY A 69 28.18 17.53 -17.17
C GLY A 69 27.22 18.58 -16.57
N GLY A 70 26.86 18.45 -15.29
CA GLY A 70 25.88 19.32 -14.62
C GLY A 70 24.42 18.87 -14.80
N GLU A 71 24.20 17.76 -15.44
CA GLU A 71 22.90 17.10 -15.62
C GLU A 71 22.85 15.80 -14.82
N TYR A 72 21.64 15.27 -14.63
CA TYR A 72 21.44 14.01 -13.95
C TYR A 72 20.58 13.11 -14.82
N PHE A 73 20.91 11.82 -14.90
CA PHE A 73 20.13 10.85 -15.65
C PHE A 73 20.11 9.48 -15.02
N ILE A 74 19.07 8.75 -15.31
CA ILE A 74 18.94 7.32 -15.01
C ILE A 74 18.17 6.65 -16.13
N THR A 75 18.62 5.47 -16.54
CA THR A 75 17.86 4.59 -17.43
C THR A 75 17.25 3.48 -16.59
N LEU A 76 15.93 3.32 -16.65
CA LEU A 76 15.25 2.27 -15.91
C LEU A 76 15.60 0.91 -16.52
N ASN A 77 16.12 0.00 -15.68
CA ASN A 77 16.60 -1.31 -16.12
C ASN A 77 15.46 -2.29 -16.41
N GLU A 78 14.28 -2.05 -15.84
CA GLU A 78 13.09 -2.84 -16.07
C GLU A 78 12.29 -2.26 -17.24
N PRO A 79 11.66 -3.09 -18.08
CA PRO A 79 10.74 -2.61 -19.09
C PRO A 79 9.59 -1.85 -18.42
N VAL A 80 9.37 -0.64 -18.89
CA VAL A 80 8.27 0.20 -18.40
C VAL A 80 7.34 0.47 -19.57
N ASP A 81 6.14 -0.08 -19.49
CA ASP A 81 5.08 0.13 -20.49
C ASP A 81 4.02 1.09 -19.96
N GLY A 82 3.51 1.95 -20.85
CA GLY A 82 2.38 2.81 -20.56
C GLY A 82 2.74 4.05 -19.72
N PRO A 83 1.77 4.59 -18.96
CA PRO A 83 1.97 5.79 -18.16
C PRO A 83 2.81 5.50 -16.91
N VAL A 84 3.89 6.26 -16.74
CA VAL A 84 4.69 6.29 -15.51
C VAL A 84 4.35 7.57 -14.74
N GLU A 85 4.22 7.40 -13.43
CA GLU A 85 4.11 8.52 -12.49
C GLU A 85 5.36 8.51 -11.60
N PHE A 86 5.98 9.68 -11.40
CA PHE A 86 7.23 9.76 -10.65
C PHE A 86 7.48 11.15 -10.08
N LYS A 87 8.42 11.22 -9.12
CA LYS A 87 9.02 12.44 -8.57
C LYS A 87 10.51 12.25 -8.38
N PHE A 88 11.24 13.36 -8.39
CA PHE A 88 12.64 13.41 -7.98
C PHE A 88 12.76 13.73 -6.49
N THR A 89 13.74 13.16 -5.81
CA THR A 89 13.96 13.34 -4.37
C THR A 89 15.46 13.43 -4.04
N LEU A 90 15.77 13.96 -2.87
CA LEU A 90 17.12 13.87 -2.29
C LEU A 90 17.22 12.70 -1.29
N GLY A 91 16.52 11.61 -1.54
CA GLY A 91 16.52 10.41 -0.69
C GLY A 91 15.43 10.40 0.39
N SER A 92 14.51 11.34 0.37
CA SER A 92 13.37 11.40 1.29
C SER A 92 12.20 12.12 0.64
N TRP A 93 10.99 11.78 1.03
CA TRP A 93 9.79 12.53 0.65
C TRP A 93 9.77 13.95 1.23
N ASP A 94 10.42 14.16 2.36
CA ASP A 94 10.58 15.48 2.97
C ASP A 94 11.49 16.41 2.16
N THR A 95 12.24 15.85 1.22
CA THR A 95 13.15 16.54 0.31
C THR A 95 12.87 16.17 -1.15
N ALA A 96 11.61 15.88 -1.46
CA ALA A 96 11.16 15.68 -2.83
C ALA A 96 11.12 17.01 -3.60
N GLU A 97 10.98 16.95 -4.91
CA GLU A 97 10.75 18.14 -5.71
C GLU A 97 9.48 18.88 -5.29
N GLY A 98 9.55 20.21 -5.26
CA GLY A 98 8.49 21.09 -4.81
C GLY A 98 8.36 22.35 -5.66
N ASP A 99 7.42 23.21 -5.28
CA ASP A 99 7.32 24.55 -5.84
C ASP A 99 8.28 25.53 -5.12
N LEU A 100 8.39 26.75 -5.65
CA LEU A 100 9.27 27.79 -5.09
C LEU A 100 8.89 28.23 -3.67
N ALA A 101 7.72 27.85 -3.19
CA ALA A 101 7.27 28.10 -1.82
C ALA A 101 7.56 26.89 -0.88
N GLY A 102 8.33 25.89 -1.33
CA GLY A 102 8.67 24.69 -0.56
C GLY A 102 7.51 23.71 -0.40
N ARG A 103 6.42 23.86 -1.17
CA ARG A 103 5.26 22.98 -1.11
C ARG A 103 5.41 21.82 -2.07
N ASP A 104 4.80 20.70 -1.71
CA ASP A 104 4.70 19.53 -2.57
C ASP A 104 3.94 19.85 -3.88
N ILE A 105 4.36 19.24 -4.98
CA ILE A 105 3.72 19.36 -6.30
C ILE A 105 3.15 18.02 -6.74
N ALA A 106 2.29 18.04 -7.77
CA ALA A 106 1.76 16.81 -8.36
C ALA A 106 2.90 15.91 -8.91
N ASN A 107 2.64 14.62 -8.97
CA ASN A 107 3.55 13.69 -9.63
C ASN A 107 3.74 14.07 -11.09
N ARG A 108 4.94 13.86 -11.60
CA ARG A 108 5.19 13.92 -13.04
C ARG A 108 4.59 12.70 -13.70
N THR A 109 4.08 12.88 -14.91
CA THR A 109 3.55 11.77 -15.72
C THR A 109 4.25 11.74 -17.07
N PHE A 110 4.53 10.54 -17.56
CA PHE A 110 5.08 10.33 -18.90
C PHE A 110 4.58 9.01 -19.47
N THR A 111 4.09 9.03 -20.71
CA THR A 111 3.65 7.81 -21.38
C THR A 111 4.81 7.23 -22.18
N VAL A 112 5.24 6.04 -21.79
CA VAL A 112 6.31 5.32 -22.50
C VAL A 112 5.70 4.67 -23.74
N PRO A 113 6.28 4.90 -24.95
CA PRO A 113 5.88 4.17 -26.16
C PRO A 113 6.11 2.67 -25.99
N GLY A 114 5.24 1.83 -26.49
CA GLY A 114 5.29 0.37 -26.31
C GLY A 114 6.54 -0.33 -26.85
N THR A 115 7.38 0.35 -27.66
CA THR A 115 8.63 -0.19 -28.22
C THR A 115 9.68 0.91 -28.36
N GLY A 116 10.95 0.54 -28.24
CA GLY A 116 12.10 1.44 -28.42
C GLY A 116 12.50 2.21 -27.16
N ALA A 117 13.51 3.10 -27.31
CA ALA A 117 14.00 3.94 -26.24
C ALA A 117 13.19 5.25 -26.17
N ALA A 118 12.78 5.64 -24.96
CA ALA A 118 12.13 6.91 -24.69
C ALA A 118 12.95 7.72 -23.67
N THR A 119 12.92 9.05 -23.78
CA THR A 119 13.60 9.93 -22.83
C THR A 119 12.61 11.00 -22.34
N TYR A 120 12.44 11.06 -21.03
CA TYR A 120 11.83 12.20 -20.37
C TYR A 120 12.94 13.21 -20.04
N THR A 121 12.71 14.49 -20.35
CA THR A 121 13.63 15.58 -19.99
C THR A 121 12.88 16.64 -19.20
N GLY A 122 13.45 17.04 -18.06
CA GLY A 122 12.85 18.03 -17.17
C GLY A 122 13.88 18.74 -16.32
N ALA A 123 13.40 19.62 -15.43
CA ALA A 123 14.18 20.32 -14.43
C ALA A 123 13.46 20.27 -13.08
N VAL A 124 14.22 20.32 -11.98
CA VAL A 124 13.67 20.57 -10.64
C VAL A 124 13.91 22.02 -10.29
N THR A 125 12.85 22.75 -9.96
CA THR A 125 12.89 24.20 -9.66
C THR A 125 13.14 24.50 -8.19
N ALA A 126 12.67 23.64 -7.30
CA ALA A 126 12.90 23.70 -5.86
C ALA A 126 12.77 22.30 -5.25
N TRP A 127 13.42 22.11 -4.11
CA TRP A 127 13.17 20.98 -3.22
C TRP A 127 12.18 21.39 -2.13
N VAL A 128 11.35 20.48 -1.67
CA VAL A 128 10.57 20.68 -0.44
C VAL A 128 11.57 20.90 0.70
N ASP A 129 11.32 21.93 1.50
CA ASP A 129 12.06 22.19 2.71
C ASP A 129 11.16 21.90 3.92
N PRO A 130 11.47 20.84 4.69
CA PRO A 130 10.68 20.49 5.87
C PRO A 130 10.58 21.61 6.90
N ALA A 131 11.59 22.50 6.95
CA ALA A 131 11.62 23.61 7.89
C ALA A 131 10.70 24.77 7.48
N THR A 132 10.49 24.96 6.18
CA THR A 132 9.65 26.04 5.63
C THR A 132 8.29 25.58 5.16
N ARG A 133 8.07 24.25 5.05
CA ARG A 133 6.79 23.69 4.66
C ARG A 133 5.70 24.10 5.67
N PRO A 134 4.67 24.83 5.26
CA PRO A 134 3.53 25.10 6.14
C PRO A 134 2.91 23.76 6.56
N ARG A 135 3.04 23.43 7.83
CA ARG A 135 2.30 22.29 8.37
C ARG A 135 0.84 22.71 8.59
N PRO A 136 -0.14 21.94 8.18
CA PRO A 136 -1.50 22.18 8.59
C PRO A 136 -1.60 22.34 10.10
N ALA A 137 -2.53 23.12 10.57
CA ALA A 137 -2.87 23.13 12.01
C ALA A 137 -3.32 21.71 12.39
N SER A 138 -3.05 21.31 13.62
CA SER A 138 -3.54 20.03 14.12
C SER A 138 -5.08 20.00 14.09
N THR A 139 -5.61 18.91 13.57
CA THR A 139 -7.05 18.62 13.49
C THR A 139 -7.48 17.61 14.53
N ALA A 140 -6.52 16.94 15.19
CA ALA A 140 -6.80 15.90 16.16
C ALA A 140 -7.76 16.36 17.26
N THR A 141 -8.83 15.60 17.49
CA THR A 141 -9.80 15.85 18.55
C THR A 141 -9.21 15.59 19.92
N SER A 142 -9.90 16.04 20.98
CA SER A 142 -9.43 15.87 22.36
C SER A 142 -9.34 14.41 22.82
N GLY A 143 -9.97 13.48 22.09
CA GLY A 143 -9.88 12.03 22.32
C GLY A 143 -8.54 11.42 21.90
N VAL A 144 -7.76 12.12 21.06
CA VAL A 144 -6.50 11.64 20.49
C VAL A 144 -5.32 11.92 21.41
N SER A 145 -4.43 10.95 21.54
CA SER A 145 -3.15 11.07 22.24
C SER A 145 -2.10 10.14 21.66
N VAL A 146 -0.83 10.38 21.97
CA VAL A 146 0.25 9.43 21.66
C VAL A 146 0.34 8.42 22.80
N LEU A 147 -0.04 7.17 22.53
CA LEU A 147 0.08 6.08 23.49
C LEU A 147 1.55 5.82 23.84
N SER A 148 2.42 5.84 22.83
CA SER A 148 3.87 5.74 22.99
C SER A 148 4.55 6.34 21.77
N ALA A 149 5.58 7.16 21.98
CA ALA A 149 6.42 7.67 20.90
C ALA A 149 7.36 6.60 20.32
N ALA A 150 7.64 5.53 21.08
CA ALA A 150 8.57 4.46 20.71
C ALA A 150 8.14 3.11 21.33
N PHE A 151 6.96 2.61 20.96
CA PHE A 151 6.45 1.33 21.45
C PHE A 151 7.34 0.19 20.93
N PRO A 152 7.82 -0.73 21.81
CA PRO A 152 8.68 -1.83 21.39
C PRO A 152 7.95 -2.83 20.47
N MET A 153 8.57 -3.15 19.35
CA MET A 153 8.16 -4.21 18.42
C MET A 153 9.23 -5.31 18.48
N ALA A 154 9.17 -6.15 19.51
CA ALA A 154 10.19 -7.18 19.76
C ALA A 154 10.32 -8.14 18.58
N GLU A 155 9.21 -8.46 17.91
CA GLU A 155 9.13 -9.35 16.75
C GLU A 155 9.91 -8.82 15.53
N LEU A 156 10.16 -7.51 15.50
CA LEU A 156 10.87 -6.83 14.41
C LEU A 156 12.18 -6.17 14.86
N GLY A 157 12.51 -6.24 16.16
CA GLY A 157 13.73 -5.63 16.72
C GLY A 157 13.79 -4.10 16.58
N ARG A 158 12.64 -3.42 16.62
CA ARG A 158 12.53 -1.96 16.43
C ARG A 158 11.44 -1.36 17.30
N THR A 159 11.27 -0.05 17.24
CA THR A 159 10.20 0.67 17.94
C THR A 159 9.30 1.40 16.95
N ARG A 160 8.08 1.76 17.39
CA ARG A 160 7.12 2.47 16.57
C ARG A 160 6.29 3.45 17.41
N ARG A 161 5.96 4.62 16.86
CA ARG A 161 4.96 5.48 17.46
C ARG A 161 3.58 4.82 17.32
N VAL A 162 2.83 4.84 18.41
CA VAL A 162 1.47 4.33 18.48
C VAL A 162 0.57 5.43 19.02
N TRP A 163 -0.54 5.65 18.34
CA TRP A 163 -1.58 6.60 18.71
C TRP A 163 -2.74 5.90 19.39
N LEU A 164 -3.46 6.66 20.16
CA LEU A 164 -4.67 6.21 20.85
C LEU A 164 -5.76 7.27 20.70
N TYR A 165 -6.95 6.83 20.31
CA TYR A 165 -8.18 7.59 20.45
C TYR A 165 -9.10 6.89 21.45
N LEU A 166 -9.66 7.67 22.38
CA LEU A 166 -10.67 7.25 23.33
C LEU A 166 -11.98 7.98 23.03
N PRO A 167 -13.14 7.26 23.03
CA PRO A 167 -14.43 7.88 22.74
C PRO A 167 -14.82 8.93 23.77
N PRO A 168 -15.68 9.93 23.43
CA PRO A 168 -15.99 11.07 24.28
C PRO A 168 -16.47 10.71 25.69
N ASP A 169 -17.19 9.62 25.82
CA ASP A 169 -17.71 9.16 27.12
C ASP A 169 -16.75 8.24 27.87
N TYR A 170 -15.52 8.02 27.38
CA TYR A 170 -14.58 7.10 28.03
C TYR A 170 -14.27 7.52 29.48
N ALA A 171 -14.06 8.81 29.78
CA ALA A 171 -13.73 9.28 31.12
C ALA A 171 -14.91 9.19 32.11
N THR A 172 -16.13 9.31 31.62
CA THR A 172 -17.34 9.43 32.45
C THR A 172 -18.14 8.13 32.57
N SER A 173 -17.92 7.18 31.66
CA SER A 173 -18.61 5.89 31.68
C SER A 173 -17.73 4.77 32.26
N ARG A 174 -18.37 3.64 32.60
CA ARG A 174 -17.66 2.38 32.95
C ARG A 174 -17.78 1.32 31.85
N LYS A 175 -18.18 1.72 30.66
CA LYS A 175 -18.31 0.82 29.52
C LYS A 175 -16.99 0.17 29.15
N ARG A 176 -17.07 -0.98 28.49
CA ARG A 176 -15.98 -1.60 27.74
C ARG A 176 -16.27 -1.43 26.26
N TYR A 177 -15.27 -1.08 25.51
CA TYR A 177 -15.36 -0.68 24.10
C TYR A 177 -14.77 -1.72 23.16
N PRO A 178 -15.28 -1.85 21.94
CA PRO A 178 -14.55 -2.52 20.88
C PRO A 178 -13.25 -1.76 20.60
N VAL A 179 -12.28 -2.44 19.99
CA VAL A 179 -11.00 -1.85 19.62
C VAL A 179 -10.78 -2.01 18.13
N LEU A 180 -10.41 -0.93 17.46
CA LEU A 180 -10.00 -0.92 16.06
C LEU A 180 -8.51 -0.57 15.96
N TYR A 181 -7.73 -1.48 15.39
CA TYR A 181 -6.32 -1.27 15.06
C TYR A 181 -6.21 -0.72 13.64
N LEU A 182 -5.47 0.37 13.46
CA LEU A 182 -5.26 1.03 12.17
C LEU A 182 -3.78 1.09 11.81
N HIS A 183 -3.51 0.91 10.54
CA HIS A 183 -2.19 1.09 9.95
C HIS A 183 -1.98 2.54 9.52
N ASP A 184 -0.72 2.91 9.22
CA ASP A 184 -0.35 4.26 8.77
C ASP A 184 -0.81 5.35 9.76
N GLY A 185 -0.55 5.15 11.06
CA GLY A 185 -1.09 5.91 12.18
C GLY A 185 -0.90 7.43 12.07
N GLN A 186 0.18 7.87 11.43
CA GLN A 186 0.46 9.28 11.16
C GLN A 186 -0.59 9.96 10.27
N ASN A 187 -1.38 9.19 9.51
CA ASN A 187 -2.42 9.71 8.60
C ASN A 187 -3.84 9.59 9.17
N VAL A 188 -3.99 9.03 10.39
CA VAL A 188 -5.31 8.61 10.88
C VAL A 188 -6.10 9.74 11.52
N PHE A 189 -5.44 10.58 12.35
CA PHE A 189 -6.09 11.49 13.28
C PHE A 189 -5.69 12.96 13.15
N ASP A 190 -4.66 13.30 12.39
CA ASP A 190 -4.10 14.64 12.45
C ASP A 190 -3.49 15.07 11.11
N ALA A 191 -4.07 16.10 10.52
CA ALA A 191 -3.55 16.69 9.28
C ALA A 191 -2.11 17.21 9.44
N ALA A 192 -1.70 17.61 10.66
CA ALA A 192 -0.34 18.08 10.91
C ALA A 192 0.73 16.98 10.81
N THR A 193 0.34 15.71 10.93
CA THR A 193 1.25 14.56 10.81
C THR A 193 1.02 13.74 9.56
N ALA A 194 -0.08 13.96 8.85
CA ALA A 194 -0.47 13.21 7.68
C ALA A 194 0.47 13.50 6.49
N PHE A 195 0.80 12.45 5.72
CA PHE A 195 1.67 12.55 4.56
C PHE A 195 0.95 13.16 3.34
N ALA A 196 -0.21 12.60 2.96
CA ALA A 196 -0.95 13.00 1.75
C ALA A 196 -2.42 13.31 2.03
N GLY A 197 -2.75 13.59 3.27
CA GLY A 197 -4.10 13.83 3.76
C GLY A 197 -4.40 12.99 4.97
N GLU A 198 -5.45 13.37 5.65
CA GLU A 198 -5.91 12.76 6.89
C GLU A 198 -7.17 11.92 6.65
N TRP A 199 -7.30 10.83 7.40
CA TRP A 199 -8.51 10.01 7.39
C TRP A 199 -9.65 10.59 8.24
N GLY A 200 -9.34 11.41 9.26
CA GLY A 200 -10.33 12.00 10.16
C GLY A 200 -11.16 10.95 10.91
N VAL A 201 -10.50 9.93 11.40
CA VAL A 201 -11.15 8.80 12.09
C VAL A 201 -11.78 9.22 13.40
N ASP A 202 -11.11 10.07 14.13
CA ASP A 202 -11.58 10.61 15.43
C ASP A 202 -12.79 11.51 15.26
N GLU A 203 -12.79 12.44 14.29
CA GLU A 203 -13.96 13.28 14.00
C GLU A 203 -15.15 12.43 13.56
N ALA A 204 -14.91 11.42 12.70
CA ALA A 204 -15.96 10.52 12.26
C ALA A 204 -16.58 9.72 13.41
N LEU A 205 -15.76 9.25 14.36
CA LEU A 205 -16.23 8.52 15.52
C LEU A 205 -16.92 9.43 16.55
N ASP A 206 -16.45 10.68 16.73
CA ASP A 206 -17.12 11.68 17.55
C ASP A 206 -18.51 12.02 17.00
N GLU A 207 -18.62 12.21 15.67
CA GLU A 207 -19.92 12.40 15.03
C GLU A 207 -20.86 11.21 15.16
N LEU A 208 -20.37 9.99 14.98
CA LEU A 208 -21.16 8.79 15.17
C LEU A 208 -21.60 8.64 16.61
N HIS A 209 -20.71 8.92 17.58
CA HIS A 209 -21.04 8.90 18.99
C HIS A 209 -22.14 9.92 19.35
N ALA A 210 -22.05 11.13 18.81
CA ALA A 210 -23.08 12.16 18.98
C ALA A 210 -24.45 11.75 18.41
N ARG A 211 -24.47 10.82 17.44
CA ARG A 211 -25.69 10.22 16.87
C ARG A 211 -26.15 8.95 17.61
N GLY A 212 -25.49 8.58 18.72
CA GLY A 212 -25.88 7.45 19.56
C GLY A 212 -25.07 6.15 19.35
N ASP A 213 -23.98 6.19 18.58
CA ASP A 213 -23.05 5.04 18.49
C ASP A 213 -22.40 4.77 19.84
N GLY A 214 -22.14 3.48 20.11
CA GLY A 214 -21.53 3.04 21.38
C GLY A 214 -20.08 3.46 21.59
N GLY A 215 -19.41 3.95 20.56
CA GLY A 215 -18.00 4.33 20.53
C GLY A 215 -17.05 3.13 20.43
N ALA A 216 -15.83 3.41 20.00
CA ALA A 216 -14.71 2.46 19.94
C ALA A 216 -13.42 3.11 20.43
N ILE A 217 -12.51 2.32 20.98
CA ILE A 217 -11.11 2.69 21.15
C ILE A 217 -10.43 2.47 19.81
N VAL A 218 -9.58 3.42 19.36
CA VAL A 218 -8.75 3.22 18.17
C VAL A 218 -7.29 3.27 18.57
N VAL A 219 -6.53 2.30 18.05
CA VAL A 219 -5.07 2.20 18.22
C VAL A 219 -4.44 2.25 16.85
N ALA A 220 -3.76 3.34 16.52
CA ALA A 220 -3.15 3.51 15.20
C ALA A 220 -1.62 3.42 15.30
N VAL A 221 -1.04 2.61 14.44
CA VAL A 221 0.40 2.33 14.42
C VAL A 221 1.02 3.05 13.22
N ASP A 222 1.99 3.92 13.45
CA ASP A 222 2.73 4.55 12.34
C ASP A 222 3.35 3.50 11.44
N ASN A 223 3.46 3.79 10.17
CA ASN A 223 4.21 2.92 9.29
C ASN A 223 5.73 3.06 9.47
N GLY A 224 6.47 2.14 8.89
CA GLY A 224 7.92 2.07 8.99
C GLY A 224 8.69 3.01 8.06
N GLY A 225 8.05 3.97 7.40
CA GLY A 225 8.72 4.73 6.36
C GLY A 225 9.19 3.79 5.23
N GLN A 226 10.49 3.74 4.99
CA GLN A 226 11.09 2.82 4.00
C GLN A 226 10.80 1.33 4.29
N LYS A 227 10.50 0.97 5.55
CA LYS A 227 10.15 -0.39 5.95
C LYS A 227 8.66 -0.72 5.79
N ARG A 228 7.84 0.24 5.35
CA ARG A 228 6.39 0.05 5.21
C ARG A 228 6.03 -1.14 4.31
N LEU A 229 6.69 -1.27 3.17
CA LEU A 229 6.43 -2.37 2.23
C LEU A 229 6.89 -3.72 2.81
N ASP A 230 8.02 -3.74 3.53
CA ASP A 230 8.51 -4.94 4.19
C ASP A 230 7.54 -5.42 5.28
N GLU A 231 7.09 -4.49 6.14
CA GLU A 231 6.20 -4.77 7.27
C GLU A 231 4.76 -5.09 6.85
N TYR A 232 4.29 -4.59 5.70
CA TYR A 232 2.90 -4.75 5.27
C TYR A 232 2.68 -5.88 4.26
N SER A 233 3.69 -6.72 4.03
CA SER A 233 3.56 -7.97 3.27
C SER A 233 4.35 -9.10 3.92
N PRO A 234 3.73 -10.28 4.18
CA PRO A 234 4.46 -11.46 4.68
C PRO A 234 5.29 -12.12 3.57
N TRP A 235 5.05 -11.79 2.31
CA TRP A 235 5.79 -12.34 1.17
C TRP A 235 6.68 -11.27 0.53
N LYS A 236 7.82 -11.72 0.03
CA LYS A 236 8.70 -10.87 -0.75
C LYS A 236 8.17 -10.69 -2.17
N ASN A 237 8.08 -9.44 -2.59
CA ASN A 237 7.98 -9.07 -3.99
C ASN A 237 9.40 -8.81 -4.51
N ALA A 238 9.78 -9.41 -5.63
CA ALA A 238 11.14 -9.31 -6.17
C ALA A 238 11.56 -7.86 -6.48
N ARG A 239 10.58 -7.00 -6.80
CA ARG A 239 10.80 -5.61 -7.19
C ARG A 239 10.69 -4.63 -6.03
N TYR A 240 9.78 -4.87 -5.08
CA TYR A 240 9.35 -3.87 -4.10
C TYR A 240 9.70 -4.22 -2.64
N GLY A 241 10.34 -5.36 -2.38
CA GLY A 241 10.63 -5.81 -1.01
C GLY A 241 9.49 -6.60 -0.40
N GLY A 242 9.27 -6.48 0.89
CA GLY A 242 8.31 -7.29 1.65
C GLY A 242 8.99 -8.40 2.45
N GLY A 243 8.18 -9.20 3.17
CA GLY A 243 8.64 -10.40 3.87
C GLY A 243 8.70 -10.29 5.39
N GLU A 244 8.41 -9.12 5.98
CA GLU A 244 8.37 -8.92 7.43
C GLU A 244 6.93 -8.89 7.98
N GLY A 245 5.91 -8.98 7.12
CA GLY A 245 4.50 -8.83 7.50
C GLY A 245 4.01 -9.89 8.49
N ASP A 246 4.62 -11.08 8.48
CA ASP A 246 4.29 -12.12 9.45
C ASP A 246 4.65 -11.69 10.87
N ALA A 247 5.86 -11.16 11.07
CA ALA A 247 6.33 -10.62 12.35
C ALA A 247 5.56 -9.34 12.75
N TYR A 248 5.19 -8.49 11.78
CA TYR A 248 4.37 -7.31 12.05
C TYR A 248 2.98 -7.68 12.57
N VAL A 249 2.32 -8.66 11.98
CA VAL A 249 1.01 -9.13 12.47
C VAL A 249 1.14 -9.83 13.82
N ASP A 250 2.23 -10.56 14.05
CA ASP A 250 2.55 -11.15 15.35
C ASP A 250 2.69 -10.07 16.43
N PHE A 251 3.39 -8.98 16.15
CA PHE A 251 3.47 -7.81 17.04
C PHE A 251 2.09 -7.28 17.39
N LEU A 252 1.22 -7.06 16.41
CA LEU A 252 -0.13 -6.57 16.66
C LEU A 252 -0.94 -7.51 17.55
N ALA A 253 -0.92 -8.81 17.24
CA ALA A 253 -1.75 -9.81 17.91
C ALA A 253 -1.22 -10.24 19.28
N LYS A 254 0.11 -10.36 19.43
CA LYS A 254 0.74 -10.97 20.62
C LYS A 254 1.36 -9.97 21.57
N THR A 255 1.69 -8.76 21.11
CA THR A 255 2.36 -7.72 21.91
C THR A 255 1.47 -6.51 22.13
N LEU A 256 1.04 -5.82 21.07
CA LEU A 256 0.28 -4.57 21.18
C LEU A 256 -1.14 -4.81 21.72
N LYS A 257 -1.89 -5.75 21.16
CA LYS A 257 -3.27 -6.01 21.62
C LYS A 257 -3.33 -6.44 23.08
N PRO A 258 -2.53 -7.38 23.59
CA PRO A 258 -2.53 -7.71 25.02
C PRO A 258 -2.15 -6.53 25.92
N TYR A 259 -1.27 -5.65 25.46
CA TYR A 259 -0.96 -4.41 26.19
C TYR A 259 -2.20 -3.52 26.28
N VAL A 260 -2.89 -3.26 25.17
CA VAL A 260 -4.11 -2.42 25.13
C VAL A 260 -5.21 -3.01 26.02
N ASP A 261 -5.45 -4.31 25.93
CA ASP A 261 -6.48 -4.99 26.74
C ASP A 261 -6.23 -4.92 28.25
N ARG A 262 -4.95 -4.87 28.68
CA ARG A 262 -4.58 -4.72 30.10
C ARG A 262 -4.73 -3.29 30.61
N HIS A 263 -4.53 -2.30 29.75
CA HIS A 263 -4.46 -0.90 30.19
C HIS A 263 -5.74 -0.12 29.95
N TYR A 264 -6.62 -0.62 29.08
CA TYR A 264 -7.85 0.09 28.69
C TYR A 264 -9.09 -0.80 28.86
N ARG A 265 -10.25 -0.16 28.93
CA ARG A 265 -11.53 -0.87 29.08
C ARG A 265 -12.00 -1.43 27.75
N THR A 266 -11.38 -2.49 27.30
CA THR A 266 -11.67 -3.15 26.03
C THR A 266 -12.67 -4.30 26.18
N ARG A 267 -13.33 -4.66 25.08
CA ARG A 267 -13.98 -5.95 24.86
C ARG A 267 -13.02 -6.83 24.05
N PRO A 268 -12.26 -7.76 24.65
CA PRO A 268 -11.09 -8.35 24.03
C PRO A 268 -11.38 -9.44 22.98
N GLY A 269 -12.63 -9.89 22.84
CA GLY A 269 -12.99 -10.96 21.90
C GLY A 269 -12.97 -10.52 20.42
N PRO A 270 -12.85 -11.47 19.49
CA PRO A 270 -12.72 -11.17 18.06
C PRO A 270 -13.92 -10.39 17.49
N ALA A 271 -15.13 -10.62 18.02
CA ALA A 271 -16.32 -9.87 17.61
C ALA A 271 -16.24 -8.36 17.93
N SER A 272 -15.32 -7.95 18.78
CA SER A 272 -15.10 -6.56 19.21
C SER A 272 -13.67 -6.09 18.93
N THR A 273 -12.87 -6.83 18.19
CA THR A 273 -11.51 -6.45 17.80
C THR A 273 -11.43 -6.36 16.29
N GLY A 274 -11.13 -5.16 15.79
CA GLY A 274 -10.99 -4.89 14.38
C GLY A 274 -9.58 -4.52 13.97
N ILE A 275 -9.29 -4.68 12.69
CA ILE A 275 -8.08 -4.22 12.02
C ILE A 275 -8.47 -3.63 10.67
N LEU A 276 -7.87 -2.50 10.29
CA LEU A 276 -8.23 -1.81 9.07
C LEU A 276 -7.05 -1.02 8.51
N GLY A 277 -6.97 -0.93 7.20
CA GLY A 277 -6.02 -0.08 6.51
C GLY A 277 -6.27 -0.02 5.01
N SER A 278 -5.51 0.82 4.32
CA SER A 278 -5.59 1.01 2.87
C SER A 278 -4.34 0.57 2.14
N SER A 279 -4.49 0.28 0.86
CA SER A 279 -3.36 -0.09 -0.01
C SER A 279 -2.61 -1.31 0.54
N MET A 280 -1.32 -1.17 0.82
CA MET A 280 -0.55 -2.19 1.55
C MET A 280 -1.11 -2.45 2.96
N GLY A 281 -1.67 -1.41 3.63
CA GLY A 281 -2.39 -1.56 4.90
C GLY A 281 -3.65 -2.42 4.76
N GLY A 282 -4.33 -2.37 3.63
CA GLY A 282 -5.44 -3.26 3.29
C GLY A 282 -4.99 -4.71 3.08
N LEU A 283 -3.85 -4.91 2.40
CA LEU A 283 -3.24 -6.23 2.22
C LEU A 283 -2.90 -6.88 3.56
N ILE A 284 -2.20 -6.15 4.45
CA ILE A 284 -1.79 -6.70 5.74
C ILE A 284 -2.97 -6.87 6.71
N SER A 285 -4.03 -6.03 6.62
CA SER A 285 -5.27 -6.22 7.38
C SER A 285 -5.98 -7.51 6.99
N LEU A 286 -6.09 -7.76 5.69
CA LEU A 286 -6.66 -9.02 5.17
C LEU A 286 -5.86 -10.23 5.67
N TYR A 287 -4.52 -10.16 5.55
CA TYR A 287 -3.65 -11.22 6.06
C TYR A 287 -3.82 -11.44 7.56
N ALA A 288 -3.88 -10.38 8.37
CA ALA A 288 -4.09 -10.48 9.81
C ALA A 288 -5.40 -11.18 10.17
N GLY A 289 -6.49 -10.86 9.47
CA GLY A 289 -7.78 -11.54 9.65
C GLY A 289 -7.76 -13.01 9.27
N LEU A 290 -6.99 -13.38 8.23
CA LEU A 290 -6.81 -14.78 7.83
C LEU A 290 -5.89 -15.56 8.78
N LYS A 291 -4.81 -14.92 9.25
CA LYS A 291 -3.82 -15.55 10.16
C LYS A 291 -4.37 -15.71 11.58
N TYR A 292 -5.03 -14.67 12.11
CA TYR A 292 -5.53 -14.62 13.49
C TYR A 292 -7.04 -14.29 13.55
N PRO A 293 -7.92 -15.14 12.98
CA PRO A 293 -9.35 -14.90 13.00
C PRO A 293 -9.96 -14.96 14.42
N GLU A 294 -9.27 -15.61 15.37
CA GLU A 294 -9.61 -15.62 16.79
C GLU A 294 -9.23 -14.33 17.53
N VAL A 295 -8.48 -13.45 16.88
CA VAL A 295 -8.07 -12.13 17.40
C VAL A 295 -8.82 -11.03 16.66
N PHE A 296 -8.68 -10.98 15.33
CA PHE A 296 -9.24 -9.94 14.48
C PHE A 296 -10.50 -10.44 13.77
N GLY A 297 -11.64 -10.29 14.43
CA GLY A 297 -12.94 -10.71 13.89
C GLY A 297 -13.64 -9.65 13.04
N ARG A 298 -13.06 -8.44 12.91
CA ARG A 298 -13.58 -7.30 12.13
C ARG A 298 -12.47 -6.74 11.26
N VAL A 299 -12.58 -6.88 9.94
CA VAL A 299 -11.46 -6.58 9.02
C VAL A 299 -11.93 -5.61 7.94
N GLY A 300 -11.35 -4.42 7.93
CA GLY A 300 -11.54 -3.41 6.89
C GLY A 300 -10.40 -3.45 5.88
N VAL A 301 -10.73 -3.57 4.61
CA VAL A 301 -9.78 -3.80 3.51
C VAL A 301 -10.04 -2.73 2.44
N PHE A 302 -9.33 -1.62 2.52
CA PHE A 302 -9.54 -0.45 1.68
C PHE A 302 -8.53 -0.42 0.56
N SER A 303 -8.99 -0.33 -0.69
CA SER A 303 -8.13 -0.23 -1.88
C SER A 303 -6.91 -1.15 -1.83
N PRO A 304 -7.07 -2.46 -1.51
CA PRO A 304 -5.93 -3.31 -1.12
C PRO A 304 -4.98 -3.56 -2.28
N ALA A 305 -3.68 -3.43 -2.01
CA ALA A 305 -2.62 -3.73 -2.96
C ALA A 305 -2.42 -5.27 -3.13
N LEU A 306 -3.47 -6.00 -3.53
CA LEU A 306 -3.41 -7.46 -3.68
C LEU A 306 -2.46 -7.90 -4.81
N TRP A 307 -2.26 -7.04 -5.81
CA TRP A 307 -1.30 -7.19 -6.89
C TRP A 307 0.15 -7.29 -6.39
N PHE A 308 0.47 -6.68 -5.23
CA PHE A 308 1.82 -6.70 -4.65
C PHE A 308 2.28 -8.13 -4.34
N SER A 309 1.37 -8.96 -3.83
CA SER A 309 1.66 -10.36 -3.56
C SER A 309 0.47 -11.28 -3.88
N PRO A 310 0.45 -11.90 -5.08
CA PRO A 310 -0.57 -12.88 -5.44
C PRO A 310 -0.72 -14.08 -4.47
N SER A 311 0.29 -14.32 -3.63
CA SER A 311 0.26 -15.36 -2.59
C SER A 311 -0.87 -15.17 -1.58
N ILE A 312 -1.42 -13.96 -1.44
CA ILE A 312 -2.57 -13.69 -0.58
C ILE A 312 -3.82 -14.48 -1.01
N PHE A 313 -4.02 -14.70 -2.31
CA PHE A 313 -5.13 -15.50 -2.81
C PHE A 313 -5.01 -16.98 -2.42
N SER A 314 -3.80 -17.54 -2.52
CA SER A 314 -3.53 -18.91 -2.08
C SER A 314 -3.66 -19.04 -0.56
N CYS A 315 -3.22 -18.03 0.19
CA CYS A 315 -3.38 -17.96 1.64
C CYS A 315 -4.88 -17.95 2.03
N ALA A 316 -5.68 -17.13 1.36
CA ALA A 316 -7.12 -17.07 1.59
C ALA A 316 -7.79 -18.40 1.25
N ALA A 317 -7.48 -19.00 0.09
CA ALA A 317 -8.05 -20.29 -0.33
C ALA A 317 -7.69 -21.45 0.60
N ALA A 318 -6.56 -21.37 1.31
CA ALA A 318 -6.11 -22.37 2.27
C ALA A 318 -6.65 -22.14 3.70
N ALA A 319 -7.47 -21.11 3.94
CA ALA A 319 -8.03 -20.83 5.25
C ALA A 319 -8.90 -21.99 5.76
N ASP A 320 -8.69 -22.45 6.99
CA ASP A 320 -9.46 -23.53 7.57
C ASP A 320 -10.91 -23.07 7.87
N PRO A 321 -11.92 -23.63 7.20
CA PRO A 321 -13.32 -23.21 7.37
C PRO A 321 -13.88 -23.50 8.78
N ARG A 322 -13.17 -24.30 9.60
CA ARG A 322 -13.58 -24.62 10.98
C ARG A 322 -13.14 -23.54 11.98
N ARG A 323 -12.20 -22.66 11.62
CA ARG A 323 -11.80 -21.54 12.47
C ARG A 323 -12.87 -20.46 12.50
N PRO A 324 -12.87 -19.56 13.51
CA PRO A 324 -13.74 -18.39 13.53
C PRO A 324 -13.71 -17.64 12.20
N ARG A 325 -14.86 -17.13 11.76
CA ARG A 325 -14.96 -16.36 10.51
C ARG A 325 -15.00 -14.88 10.82
N PRO A 326 -13.99 -14.11 10.42
CA PRO A 326 -14.05 -12.65 10.49
C PRO A 326 -15.14 -12.09 9.58
N ARG A 327 -15.62 -10.89 9.91
CA ARG A 327 -16.36 -10.06 8.95
C ARG A 327 -15.34 -9.24 8.15
N PHE A 328 -15.43 -9.29 6.82
CA PHE A 328 -14.58 -8.52 5.92
C PHE A 328 -15.39 -7.44 5.21
N TYR A 329 -14.95 -6.19 5.32
CA TYR A 329 -15.48 -5.07 4.55
C TYR A 329 -14.44 -4.63 3.53
N PHE A 330 -14.72 -4.85 2.26
CA PHE A 330 -13.89 -4.40 1.15
C PHE A 330 -14.47 -3.13 0.55
N VAL A 331 -13.61 -2.16 0.26
CA VAL A 331 -13.98 -1.00 -0.57
C VAL A 331 -12.82 -0.62 -1.48
N THR A 332 -13.15 -0.36 -2.75
CA THR A 332 -12.20 0.02 -3.80
C THR A 332 -12.82 1.09 -4.68
N GLY A 333 -12.02 2.02 -5.15
CA GLY A 333 -12.40 3.01 -6.13
C GLY A 333 -12.24 2.48 -7.56
N ALA A 334 -13.11 2.95 -8.47
CA ALA A 334 -13.00 2.62 -9.90
C ALA A 334 -12.04 3.55 -10.66
N GLN A 335 -11.37 4.49 -9.97
CA GLN A 335 -10.42 5.44 -10.56
C GLN A 335 -9.08 5.42 -9.81
N GLU A 336 -8.64 4.25 -9.35
CA GLU A 336 -7.41 4.12 -8.56
C GLU A 336 -6.17 3.93 -9.43
N GLY A 337 -5.21 4.87 -9.31
CA GLY A 337 -3.90 4.78 -9.97
C GLY A 337 -3.98 4.71 -11.50
N ALA A 338 -2.90 4.22 -12.11
CA ALA A 338 -2.77 4.10 -13.56
C ALA A 338 -3.49 2.87 -14.15
N ALA A 339 -3.85 1.88 -13.32
CA ALA A 339 -4.53 0.65 -13.72
C ALA A 339 -5.66 0.32 -12.73
N PRO A 340 -6.72 1.13 -12.69
CA PRO A 340 -7.79 0.99 -11.70
C PRO A 340 -8.54 -0.34 -11.80
N GLU A 341 -8.60 -0.93 -12.98
CA GLU A 341 -9.22 -2.24 -13.21
C GLU A 341 -8.52 -3.37 -12.44
N VAL A 342 -7.23 -3.23 -12.11
CA VAL A 342 -6.49 -4.21 -11.31
C VAL A 342 -7.05 -4.29 -9.89
N TYR A 343 -7.31 -3.14 -9.26
CA TYR A 343 -7.86 -3.08 -7.91
C TYR A 343 -9.26 -3.68 -7.85
N VAL A 344 -10.13 -3.32 -8.78
CA VAL A 344 -11.51 -3.84 -8.86
C VAL A 344 -11.53 -5.34 -9.12
N ARG A 345 -10.74 -5.81 -10.08
CA ARG A 345 -10.62 -7.24 -10.43
C ARG A 345 -10.11 -8.05 -9.25
N ASP A 346 -9.03 -7.59 -8.61
CA ASP A 346 -8.39 -8.33 -7.53
C ASP A 346 -9.27 -8.36 -6.27
N GLN A 347 -10.01 -7.28 -5.96
CA GLN A 347 -11.04 -7.28 -4.94
C GLN A 347 -12.13 -8.32 -5.26
N GLY A 348 -12.67 -8.32 -6.49
CA GLY A 348 -13.68 -9.29 -6.93
C GLY A 348 -13.21 -10.73 -6.77
N ARG A 349 -12.00 -11.03 -7.25
CA ARG A 349 -11.38 -12.36 -7.10
C ARG A 349 -11.24 -12.79 -5.63
N MET A 350 -10.84 -11.86 -4.74
CA MET A 350 -10.73 -12.18 -3.31
C MET A 350 -12.09 -12.47 -2.67
N VAL A 351 -13.09 -11.69 -3.00
CA VAL A 351 -14.47 -11.89 -2.53
C VAL A 351 -15.02 -13.23 -3.00
N GLU A 352 -14.80 -13.60 -4.27
CA GLU A 352 -15.16 -14.91 -4.81
C GLU A 352 -14.44 -16.04 -4.08
N THR A 353 -13.14 -15.89 -3.80
CA THR A 353 -12.35 -16.87 -3.06
C THR A 353 -12.95 -17.10 -1.66
N LEU A 354 -13.26 -16.02 -0.92
CA LEU A 354 -13.85 -16.13 0.41
C LEU A 354 -15.28 -16.69 0.37
N ALA A 355 -16.09 -16.31 -0.61
CA ALA A 355 -17.43 -16.85 -0.81
C ALA A 355 -17.39 -18.37 -1.10
N GLY A 356 -16.39 -18.83 -1.87
CA GLY A 356 -16.13 -20.26 -2.12
C GLY A 356 -15.82 -21.06 -0.85
N LEU A 357 -15.29 -20.41 0.20
CA LEU A 357 -15.10 -20.99 1.54
C LEU A 357 -16.34 -20.89 2.43
N GLY A 358 -17.46 -20.39 1.88
CA GLY A 358 -18.75 -20.29 2.57
C GLY A 358 -18.93 -19.01 3.39
N PHE A 359 -18.11 -17.96 3.21
CA PHE A 359 -18.39 -16.65 3.76
C PHE A 359 -19.62 -16.04 3.10
N ARG A 360 -20.56 -15.54 3.91
CA ARG A 360 -21.88 -15.08 3.45
C ARG A 360 -21.87 -13.59 3.16
N SER A 361 -22.26 -13.23 1.93
CA SER A 361 -22.47 -11.83 1.55
C SER A 361 -23.53 -11.16 2.44
N GLY A 362 -23.30 -9.88 2.77
CA GLY A 362 -24.17 -9.07 3.62
C GLY A 362 -24.00 -9.30 5.12
N THR A 363 -23.46 -10.43 5.55
CA THR A 363 -23.26 -10.74 6.98
C THR A 363 -21.80 -10.91 7.37
N GLU A 364 -21.01 -11.62 6.58
CA GLU A 364 -19.59 -11.88 6.81
C GLU A 364 -18.71 -11.18 5.76
N LEU A 365 -19.28 -10.90 4.56
CA LEU A 365 -18.61 -10.18 3.48
C LEU A 365 -19.44 -8.97 3.06
N SER A 366 -18.80 -7.82 2.96
CA SER A 366 -19.28 -6.65 2.22
C SER A 366 -18.21 -6.25 1.23
N ALA A 367 -18.61 -5.97 -0.02
CA ALA A 367 -17.68 -5.51 -1.05
C ALA A 367 -18.31 -4.36 -1.83
N VAL A 368 -17.64 -3.23 -1.85
CA VAL A 368 -18.12 -2.00 -2.46
C VAL A 368 -17.10 -1.52 -3.48
N VAL A 369 -17.58 -1.14 -4.66
CA VAL A 369 -16.80 -0.40 -5.66
C VAL A 369 -17.43 0.97 -5.84
N ARG A 370 -16.66 2.03 -5.67
CA ARG A 370 -17.12 3.41 -5.84
C ARG A 370 -16.67 3.97 -7.18
N PRO A 371 -17.59 4.41 -8.05
CA PRO A 371 -17.25 4.88 -9.40
C PRO A 371 -16.29 6.07 -9.43
N ASP A 372 -16.34 6.93 -8.40
CA ASP A 372 -15.53 8.15 -8.25
C ASP A 372 -14.32 7.98 -7.33
N GLY A 373 -14.19 6.81 -6.68
CA GLY A 373 -13.12 6.54 -5.71
C GLY A 373 -11.75 6.54 -6.38
N LYS A 374 -10.79 7.18 -5.72
CA LYS A 374 -9.38 7.24 -6.11
C LYS A 374 -8.51 6.66 -4.99
N HIS A 375 -7.28 6.30 -5.32
CA HIS A 375 -6.29 5.82 -4.34
C HIS A 375 -5.75 6.98 -3.50
N ALA A 376 -6.56 7.49 -2.57
CA ALA A 376 -6.25 8.70 -1.80
C ALA A 376 -7.02 8.74 -0.47
N GLU A 377 -6.46 9.47 0.50
CA GLU A 377 -6.95 9.59 1.86
C GLU A 377 -8.37 10.17 1.93
N TRP A 378 -8.72 11.14 1.08
CA TRP A 378 -10.08 11.70 1.04
C TRP A 378 -11.15 10.64 0.74
N PHE A 379 -10.81 9.64 -0.10
CA PHE A 379 -11.71 8.56 -0.43
C PHE A 379 -11.88 7.63 0.77
N TRP A 380 -10.80 7.24 1.40
CA TRP A 380 -10.83 6.36 2.57
C TRP A 380 -11.49 7.04 3.77
N ARG A 381 -11.26 8.34 3.99
CA ARG A 381 -11.99 9.17 4.97
C ARG A 381 -13.50 9.09 4.75
N ARG A 382 -13.95 9.26 3.51
CA ARG A 382 -15.37 9.22 3.15
C ARG A 382 -16.01 7.86 3.43
N GLU A 383 -15.31 6.78 3.14
CA GLU A 383 -15.84 5.42 3.26
C GLU A 383 -15.71 4.84 4.68
N PHE A 384 -14.87 5.41 5.53
CA PHE A 384 -14.59 4.91 6.88
C PHE A 384 -15.85 4.79 7.77
N PRO A 385 -16.73 5.79 7.89
CA PRO A 385 -17.91 5.69 8.75
C PRO A 385 -18.83 4.51 8.41
N ALA A 386 -19.08 4.29 7.12
CA ALA A 386 -19.91 3.18 6.64
C ALA A 386 -19.26 1.82 6.94
N ALA A 387 -17.95 1.71 6.74
CA ALA A 387 -17.19 0.50 7.05
C ALA A 387 -17.20 0.20 8.56
N TYR A 388 -16.97 1.21 9.40
CA TYR A 388 -17.00 1.08 10.84
C TYR A 388 -18.38 0.60 11.33
N GLN A 389 -19.45 1.25 10.87
CA GLN A 389 -20.81 0.86 11.22
C GLN A 389 -21.14 -0.57 10.76
N TRP A 390 -20.70 -0.98 9.58
CA TRP A 390 -20.94 -2.35 9.12
C TRP A 390 -20.13 -3.37 9.93
N LEU A 391 -18.90 -3.04 10.31
CA LEU A 391 -18.03 -3.93 11.08
C LEU A 391 -18.47 -4.10 12.53
N PHE A 392 -18.90 -3.01 13.21
CA PHE A 392 -19.18 -2.98 14.65
C PHE A 392 -20.64 -2.71 14.99
N GLY A 393 -21.41 -2.11 14.08
CA GLY A 393 -22.86 -1.95 14.19
C GLY A 393 -23.55 -3.30 14.08
N GLY A 394 -24.35 -3.69 15.07
CA GLY A 394 -25.12 -4.93 15.09
C GLY A 394 -26.03 -4.99 16.28
#